data_6f73fe24c73e4219c5e6fb67caf7437c
#
_entry.id   6f73fe24c73e4219c5e6fb67caf7437c
#
_cell.length_a   1.000
_cell.length_b   1.000
_cell.length_c   1.000
_cell.angle_alpha   90.00
_cell.angle_beta   90.00
_cell.angle_gamma   90.00
#
_symmetry.space_group_name_H-M   'P 1'
#
loop_
_entity.id
_entity.type
_entity.pdbx_description
1 polymer ?
#
loop_
_entity_poly.entity_id
_entity_poly.type
_entity_poly.pdbx_seq_one_letter_code
_entity_poly.pdbx_strand_id
1 'polypeptide(L)'
;MAALAATLALSSCGSIGDLDVKPRSDSRTFGLTGKTLVVESGSNLRLEAADGPELTVDRDLTGQAAEDGNASWELNGDRLKLTAKCSGMVLNCSSEYTVKVPSGVAVTVVTTGADVLAEGLANALTATTGTGAIRVERSSGTLRLSSGTGRVVVRDAGSAHVDVRSDNADHTLSFSKAPSRVSSRTKIGDIKLTLPKDNTRYAIDGKAEDGEKYRIKIPNTPDAAHKVTVESPRGRVLVTRES
;
A
#
# COMPACT_ATOMS: atom_id res chain seq x y z
N MET A 1 -55.35 -54.20 1.11
CA MET A 1 -54.88 -52.88 0.61
C MET A 1 -53.97 -52.29 1.66
N ALA A 2 -52.67 -52.37 1.43
CA ALA A 2 -51.66 -51.84 2.34
C ALA A 2 -51.04 -50.56 1.70
N ALA A 3 -51.26 -49.45 2.35
CA ALA A 3 -50.68 -48.16 1.91
C ALA A 3 -49.28 -48.01 2.50
N LEU A 4 -48.25 -47.94 1.65
CA LEU A 4 -46.88 -47.63 2.02
C LEU A 4 -46.77 -46.11 2.05
N ALA A 5 -46.52 -45.54 3.22
CA ALA A 5 -46.13 -44.14 3.37
C ALA A 5 -44.61 -44.02 3.23
N ALA A 6 -44.16 -43.41 2.15
CA ALA A 6 -42.76 -43.06 1.94
C ALA A 6 -42.47 -41.72 2.62
N THR A 7 -41.68 -41.74 3.69
CA THR A 7 -41.12 -40.54 4.35
C THR A 7 -39.89 -40.09 3.57
N LEU A 8 -39.99 -38.98 2.85
CA LEU A 8 -38.83 -38.26 2.31
C LEU A 8 -38.11 -37.54 3.46
N ALA A 9 -36.94 -38.05 3.83
CA ALA A 9 -36.01 -37.34 4.68
C ALA A 9 -35.30 -36.28 3.84
N LEU A 10 -35.68 -35.02 4.01
CA LEU A 10 -34.91 -33.86 3.53
C LEU A 10 -33.66 -33.71 4.42
N SER A 11 -32.58 -34.30 3.99
CA SER A 11 -31.25 -33.97 4.54
C SER A 11 -30.83 -32.60 4.03
N SER A 12 -31.16 -31.54 4.76
CA SER A 12 -30.56 -30.25 4.56
C SER A 12 -29.14 -30.29 5.13
N CYS A 13 -28.17 -30.68 4.33
CA CYS A 13 -26.78 -30.40 4.58
C CYS A 13 -26.44 -29.02 4.03
N GLY A 14 -26.53 -28.04 4.83
CA GLY A 14 -25.99 -26.72 4.65
C GLY A 14 -25.62 -26.21 6.02
N SER A 15 -24.55 -26.73 6.62
CA SER A 15 -23.93 -26.05 7.74
C SER A 15 -23.39 -24.73 7.18
N ILE A 16 -24.13 -23.66 7.45
CA ILE A 16 -23.56 -22.29 7.39
C ILE A 16 -22.53 -22.29 8.52
N GLY A 17 -21.31 -22.76 8.17
CA GLY A 17 -20.18 -22.75 9.08
C GLY A 17 -19.80 -21.31 9.39
N ASP A 18 -19.62 -21.06 10.67
CA ASP A 18 -18.84 -19.97 11.24
C ASP A 18 -19.35 -18.54 11.14
N LEU A 19 -20.55 -18.30 11.61
CA LEU A 19 -20.96 -16.98 12.07
C LEU A 19 -20.49 -16.67 13.53
N ASP A 20 -19.82 -17.60 14.20
CA ASP A 20 -19.54 -17.52 15.65
C ASP A 20 -18.04 -17.45 16.02
N VAL A 21 -17.13 -17.33 15.04
CA VAL A 21 -15.72 -17.15 15.35
C VAL A 21 -15.50 -15.72 15.85
N LYS A 22 -15.12 -15.59 17.13
CA LYS A 22 -14.84 -14.28 17.74
C LYS A 22 -13.66 -13.61 17.07
N PRO A 23 -13.74 -12.29 16.78
CA PRO A 23 -12.59 -11.52 16.34
C PRO A 23 -11.43 -11.65 17.32
N ARG A 24 -10.21 -11.70 16.79
CA ARG A 24 -8.99 -11.83 17.57
C ARG A 24 -8.01 -10.71 17.22
N SER A 25 -7.53 -10.02 18.25
CA SER A 25 -6.49 -8.99 18.14
C SER A 25 -5.32 -9.40 19.01
N ASP A 26 -4.13 -9.45 18.43
CA ASP A 26 -2.90 -9.82 19.12
C ASP A 26 -1.78 -8.82 18.78
N SER A 27 -0.81 -8.69 19.67
CA SER A 27 0.41 -7.90 19.47
C SER A 27 1.65 -8.74 19.76
N ARG A 28 2.70 -8.56 18.97
CA ARG A 28 3.99 -9.23 19.18
C ARG A 28 5.16 -8.33 18.82
N THR A 29 6.14 -8.33 19.71
CA THR A 29 7.42 -7.65 19.49
C THR A 29 8.46 -8.64 18.96
N PHE A 30 9.26 -8.17 17.98
CA PHE A 30 10.31 -8.94 17.35
C PHE A 30 11.67 -8.26 17.51
N GLY A 31 12.69 -9.04 17.79
CA GLY A 31 14.07 -8.57 17.81
C GLY A 31 14.61 -8.43 16.38
N LEU A 32 14.66 -7.20 15.86
CA LEU A 32 15.29 -6.90 14.59
C LEU A 32 16.75 -6.47 14.83
N THR A 33 17.71 -7.21 14.28
CA THR A 33 19.14 -6.93 14.49
C THR A 33 19.76 -6.04 13.41
N GLY A 34 19.07 -5.86 12.28
CA GLY A 34 19.54 -5.11 11.11
C GLY A 34 18.88 -3.73 10.96
N LYS A 35 19.30 -3.01 9.90
CA LYS A 35 18.70 -1.75 9.47
C LYS A 35 17.80 -1.90 8.23
N THR A 36 17.42 -3.12 7.91
CA THR A 36 16.53 -3.46 6.81
C THR A 36 15.43 -4.38 7.32
N LEU A 37 14.24 -4.21 6.79
CA LEU A 37 13.08 -5.06 7.05
C LEU A 37 12.39 -5.36 5.73
N VAL A 38 12.25 -6.63 5.40
CA VAL A 38 11.45 -7.10 4.26
C VAL A 38 10.15 -7.66 4.81
N VAL A 39 9.02 -7.07 4.42
CA VAL A 39 7.69 -7.53 4.81
C VAL A 39 7.00 -8.19 3.61
N GLU A 40 6.68 -9.46 3.76
CA GLU A 40 5.87 -10.22 2.81
C GLU A 40 4.49 -10.43 3.42
N SER A 41 3.45 -9.91 2.77
CA SER A 41 2.08 -10.04 3.26
C SER A 41 1.12 -10.43 2.16
N GLY A 42 0.26 -11.40 2.45
CA GLY A 42 -0.94 -11.70 1.66
C GLY A 42 -2.19 -10.95 2.13
N SER A 43 -2.07 -10.20 3.23
CA SER A 43 -3.15 -9.47 3.89
C SER A 43 -2.89 -7.97 3.86
N ASN A 44 -3.94 -7.17 4.06
CA ASN A 44 -3.81 -5.72 4.15
C ASN A 44 -2.78 -5.33 5.22
N LEU A 45 -1.92 -4.38 4.84
CA LEU A 45 -0.76 -3.99 5.63
C LEU A 45 -0.79 -2.50 5.93
N ARG A 46 -0.69 -2.17 7.20
CA ARG A 46 -0.42 -0.84 7.70
C ARG A 46 1.02 -0.77 8.21
N LEU A 47 1.75 0.25 7.82
CA LEU A 47 3.08 0.57 8.33
C LEU A 47 3.02 1.89 9.08
N GLU A 48 3.52 1.90 10.30
CA GLU A 48 3.58 3.10 11.16
C GLU A 48 4.99 3.26 11.73
N ALA A 49 5.35 4.48 12.13
CA ALA A 49 6.56 4.69 12.89
C ALA A 49 6.39 4.09 14.30
N ALA A 50 7.38 3.35 14.78
CA ALA A 50 7.41 2.90 16.16
C ALA A 50 7.83 4.05 17.09
N ASP A 51 7.27 4.06 18.29
CA ASP A 51 7.66 5.01 19.35
C ASP A 51 9.03 4.65 19.98
N GLY A 52 9.51 3.43 19.76
CA GLY A 52 10.71 2.88 20.36
C GLY A 52 11.61 2.13 19.37
N PRO A 53 12.65 1.46 19.87
CA PRO A 53 13.63 0.76 19.04
C PRO A 53 13.16 -0.63 18.58
N GLU A 54 12.01 -1.09 19.01
CA GLU A 54 11.53 -2.44 18.75
C GLU A 54 10.57 -2.50 17.56
N LEU A 55 10.67 -3.58 16.79
CA LEU A 55 9.71 -3.93 15.77
C LEU A 55 8.49 -4.58 16.41
N THR A 56 7.34 -3.93 16.34
CA THR A 56 6.08 -4.48 16.87
C THR A 56 5.12 -4.74 15.73
N VAL A 57 4.42 -5.86 15.78
CA VAL A 57 3.38 -6.21 14.83
C VAL A 57 2.10 -6.47 15.60
N ASP A 58 1.05 -5.72 15.25
CA ASP A 58 -0.31 -5.96 15.69
C ASP A 58 -1.06 -6.66 14.56
N ARG A 59 -2.01 -7.52 14.88
CA ARG A 59 -2.90 -8.15 13.90
C ARG A 59 -4.34 -8.15 14.39
N ASP A 60 -5.25 -7.89 13.45
CA ASP A 60 -6.68 -7.99 13.66
C ASP A 60 -7.24 -9.04 12.69
N LEU A 61 -7.87 -10.06 13.24
CA LEU A 61 -8.36 -11.23 12.52
C LEU A 61 -9.84 -11.42 12.75
N THR A 62 -10.59 -11.75 11.69
CA THR A 62 -12.02 -12.06 11.78
C THR A 62 -12.36 -13.33 11.00
N GLY A 63 -13.44 -14.00 11.42
CA GLY A 63 -13.90 -15.21 10.80
C GLY A 63 -12.81 -16.28 10.72
N GLN A 64 -12.70 -16.97 9.60
CA GLN A 64 -11.75 -18.06 9.43
C GLN A 64 -10.28 -17.69 9.71
N ALA A 65 -9.89 -16.43 9.46
CA ALA A 65 -8.53 -15.97 9.80
C ALA A 65 -8.24 -15.97 11.30
N ALA A 66 -9.27 -15.84 12.15
CA ALA A 66 -9.14 -15.84 13.61
C ALA A 66 -9.06 -17.26 14.23
N GLU A 67 -9.32 -18.30 13.44
CA GLU A 67 -9.17 -19.70 13.89
C GLU A 67 -7.70 -20.05 14.11
N ASP A 68 -7.44 -20.94 15.06
CA ASP A 68 -6.10 -21.39 15.38
C ASP A 68 -5.39 -22.03 14.18
N GLY A 69 -4.16 -21.57 13.92
CA GLY A 69 -3.33 -22.06 12.81
C GLY A 69 -3.62 -21.45 11.44
N ASN A 70 -4.65 -20.60 11.29
CA ASN A 70 -4.98 -19.95 10.02
C ASN A 70 -4.22 -18.65 9.78
N ALA A 71 -3.67 -18.02 10.82
CA ALA A 71 -2.84 -16.82 10.66
C ALA A 71 -1.47 -17.00 11.32
N SER A 72 -0.42 -16.58 10.64
CA SER A 72 0.94 -16.63 11.16
C SER A 72 1.72 -15.33 10.92
N TRP A 73 2.70 -15.09 11.77
CA TRP A 73 3.68 -14.02 11.72
C TRP A 73 5.04 -14.53 12.17
N GLU A 74 6.00 -14.47 11.27
CA GLU A 74 7.34 -15.02 11.50
C GLU A 74 8.39 -14.03 11.04
N LEU A 75 9.39 -13.76 11.89
CA LEU A 75 10.57 -13.00 11.53
C LEU A 75 11.78 -13.94 11.45
N ASN A 76 12.36 -14.05 10.26
CA ASN A 76 13.57 -14.80 9.98
C ASN A 76 14.66 -13.85 9.48
N GLY A 77 15.61 -13.50 10.32
CA GLY A 77 16.60 -12.47 10.03
C GLY A 77 15.93 -11.09 9.88
N ASP A 78 15.94 -10.54 8.68
CA ASP A 78 15.27 -9.28 8.33
C ASP A 78 13.95 -9.46 7.57
N ARG A 79 13.49 -10.70 7.38
CA ARG A 79 12.28 -11.02 6.62
C ARG A 79 11.11 -11.36 7.54
N LEU A 80 10.12 -10.48 7.56
CA LEU A 80 8.85 -10.66 8.27
C LEU A 80 7.81 -11.20 7.29
N LYS A 81 7.34 -12.41 7.53
CA LYS A 81 6.28 -13.06 6.76
C LYS A 81 4.97 -13.03 7.53
N LEU A 82 3.94 -12.45 6.92
CA LEU A 82 2.61 -12.29 7.48
C LEU A 82 1.62 -13.04 6.59
N THR A 83 0.91 -14.03 7.15
CA THR A 83 -0.04 -14.85 6.40
C THR A 83 -1.35 -14.98 7.12
N ALA A 84 -2.44 -15.04 6.34
CA ALA A 84 -3.74 -15.50 6.81
C ALA A 84 -4.37 -16.36 5.71
N LYS A 85 -5.04 -17.41 6.13
CA LYS A 85 -5.74 -18.33 5.22
C LYS A 85 -7.24 -18.07 5.30
N CYS A 86 -7.81 -17.70 4.16
CA CYS A 86 -9.24 -17.63 3.95
C CYS A 86 -9.55 -18.55 2.77
N SER A 87 -10.17 -19.70 3.00
CA SER A 87 -10.46 -20.71 1.98
C SER A 87 -11.94 -21.02 1.90
N GLY A 88 -12.44 -21.29 0.69
CA GLY A 88 -13.85 -21.59 0.43
C GLY A 88 -14.72 -20.33 0.27
N MET A 89 -16.04 -20.52 0.16
CA MET A 89 -17.01 -19.41 0.18
C MET A 89 -17.25 -18.98 1.64
N VAL A 90 -16.35 -18.13 2.15
CA VAL A 90 -16.43 -17.62 3.52
C VAL A 90 -16.91 -16.18 3.47
N LEU A 91 -18.06 -15.92 4.07
CA LEU A 91 -18.69 -14.60 4.10
C LEU A 91 -17.93 -13.60 5.01
N ASN A 92 -17.03 -14.09 5.86
CA ASN A 92 -16.45 -13.30 6.93
C ASN A 92 -15.02 -13.77 7.24
N CYS A 93 -14.05 -13.39 6.39
CA CYS A 93 -12.64 -13.67 6.65
C CYS A 93 -11.83 -12.43 6.31
N SER A 94 -11.28 -11.78 7.31
CA SER A 94 -10.34 -10.67 7.07
C SER A 94 -9.15 -10.75 8.00
N SER A 95 -8.05 -10.19 7.54
CA SER A 95 -6.83 -10.03 8.32
C SER A 95 -6.18 -8.70 7.95
N GLU A 96 -5.85 -7.95 8.96
CA GLU A 96 -5.07 -6.72 8.85
C GLU A 96 -3.85 -6.82 9.78
N TYR A 97 -2.70 -6.40 9.28
CA TYR A 97 -1.48 -6.34 10.06
C TYR A 97 -0.98 -4.91 10.12
N THR A 98 -0.71 -4.43 11.33
CA THR A 98 -0.03 -3.15 11.56
C THR A 98 1.40 -3.42 12.01
N VAL A 99 2.37 -2.97 11.21
CA VAL A 99 3.81 -3.11 11.50
C VAL A 99 4.36 -1.76 11.93
N LYS A 100 4.73 -1.65 13.20
CA LYS A 100 5.37 -0.47 13.78
C LYS A 100 6.88 -0.59 13.60
N VAL A 101 7.42 0.28 12.74
CA VAL A 101 8.81 0.19 12.27
C VAL A 101 9.72 1.11 13.07
N PRO A 102 10.81 0.61 13.68
CA PRO A 102 11.78 1.44 14.38
C PRO A 102 12.42 2.48 13.45
N SER A 103 12.84 3.59 14.02
CA SER A 103 13.57 4.64 13.27
C SER A 103 14.87 4.09 12.67
N GLY A 104 15.23 4.56 11.47
CA GLY A 104 16.47 4.17 10.79
C GLY A 104 16.46 2.79 10.12
N VAL A 105 15.33 2.08 10.12
CA VAL A 105 15.14 0.80 9.42
C VAL A 105 14.53 1.05 8.05
N ALA A 106 15.24 0.70 6.97
CA ALA A 106 14.68 0.74 5.62
C ALA A 106 13.69 -0.42 5.41
N VAL A 107 12.51 -0.11 4.87
CA VAL A 107 11.42 -1.10 4.71
C VAL A 107 11.22 -1.44 3.24
N THR A 108 11.14 -2.72 2.96
CA THR A 108 10.71 -3.24 1.66
C THR A 108 9.45 -4.08 1.87
N VAL A 109 8.37 -3.71 1.18
CA VAL A 109 7.10 -4.44 1.20
C VAL A 109 6.91 -5.15 -0.13
N VAL A 110 6.54 -6.42 -0.07
CA VAL A 110 6.15 -7.22 -1.24
C VAL A 110 4.81 -7.87 -0.98
N THR A 111 3.84 -7.56 -1.82
CA THR A 111 2.51 -8.19 -1.79
C THR A 111 2.00 -8.44 -3.21
N THR A 112 1.12 -9.42 -3.39
CA THR A 112 0.50 -9.68 -4.70
C THR A 112 -0.78 -8.89 -4.89
N GLY A 113 -1.63 -8.81 -3.88
CA GLY A 113 -2.97 -8.23 -4.02
C GLY A 113 -3.43 -7.39 -2.83
N ALA A 114 -2.69 -7.42 -1.73
CA ALA A 114 -3.08 -6.69 -0.53
C ALA A 114 -2.78 -5.18 -0.64
N ASP A 115 -3.60 -4.39 0.02
CA ASP A 115 -3.40 -2.95 0.15
C ASP A 115 -2.28 -2.64 1.14
N VAL A 116 -1.51 -1.59 0.84
CA VAL A 116 -0.44 -1.08 1.69
C VAL A 116 -0.73 0.36 2.08
N LEU A 117 -0.87 0.61 3.36
CA LEU A 117 -0.95 1.95 3.94
C LEU A 117 0.30 2.23 4.77
N ALA A 118 1.01 3.31 4.48
CA ALA A 118 2.16 3.75 5.27
C ALA A 118 1.94 5.17 5.79
N GLU A 119 2.05 5.37 7.10
CA GLU A 119 1.77 6.66 7.73
C GLU A 119 2.94 7.16 8.58
N GLY A 120 3.29 8.43 8.41
CA GLY A 120 4.26 9.12 9.25
C GLY A 120 5.69 8.59 9.19
N LEU A 121 6.04 7.76 8.21
CA LEU A 121 7.37 7.13 8.14
C LEU A 121 8.46 8.11 7.76
N ALA A 122 9.48 8.23 8.60
CA ALA A 122 10.75 8.86 8.24
C ALA A 122 11.73 7.89 7.55
N ASN A 123 11.40 6.62 7.53
CA ASN A 123 12.17 5.51 6.98
C ASN A 123 12.10 5.51 5.44
N ALA A 124 13.14 5.01 4.79
CA ALA A 124 13.05 4.69 3.37
C ALA A 124 12.07 3.54 3.15
N LEU A 125 11.12 3.71 2.22
CA LEU A 125 10.10 2.73 1.89
C LEU A 125 10.18 2.32 0.42
N THR A 126 10.31 1.03 0.19
CA THR A 126 10.08 0.41 -1.12
C THR A 126 8.84 -0.48 -1.00
N ALA A 127 7.77 -0.19 -1.74
CA ALA A 127 6.56 -1.01 -1.73
C ALA A 127 6.22 -1.48 -3.14
N THR A 128 5.99 -2.79 -3.27
CA THR A 128 5.59 -3.42 -4.53
C THR A 128 4.35 -4.26 -4.32
N THR A 129 3.33 -4.02 -5.15
CA THR A 129 2.10 -4.81 -5.18
C THR A 129 1.70 -5.16 -6.62
N GLY A 130 1.02 -6.27 -6.81
CA GLY A 130 0.43 -6.62 -8.11
C GLY A 130 -0.85 -5.83 -8.38
N THR A 131 -1.84 -5.94 -7.50
CA THR A 131 -3.18 -5.36 -7.70
C THR A 131 -3.67 -4.48 -6.55
N GLY A 132 -3.07 -4.56 -5.37
CA GLY A 132 -3.44 -3.76 -4.20
C GLY A 132 -3.11 -2.28 -4.37
N ALA A 133 -3.83 -1.42 -3.68
CA ALA A 133 -3.53 0.00 -3.62
C ALA A 133 -2.33 0.29 -2.70
N ILE A 134 -1.53 1.30 -3.06
CA ILE A 134 -0.48 1.83 -2.19
C ILE A 134 -0.87 3.24 -1.78
N ARG A 135 -1.00 3.46 -0.48
CA ARG A 135 -1.22 4.78 0.10
C ARG A 135 -0.09 5.10 1.07
N VAL A 136 0.53 6.26 0.87
CA VAL A 136 1.59 6.79 1.76
C VAL A 136 1.18 8.18 2.21
N GLU A 137 1.15 8.41 3.51
CA GLU A 137 0.74 9.69 4.09
C GLU A 137 1.79 10.24 5.06
N ARG A 138 2.05 11.54 5.00
CA ARG A 138 2.94 12.26 5.93
C ARG A 138 4.33 11.65 6.12
N SER A 139 4.84 10.97 5.10
CA SER A 139 6.17 10.33 5.13
C SER A 139 7.25 11.28 4.67
N SER A 140 8.47 11.16 5.23
CA SER A 140 9.63 11.99 4.87
C SER A 140 10.82 11.19 4.34
N GLY A 141 10.81 9.87 4.45
CA GLY A 141 11.82 8.99 3.86
C GLY A 141 11.76 8.94 2.33
N THR A 142 12.77 8.36 1.73
CA THR A 142 12.76 8.08 0.28
C THR A 142 11.68 7.06 -0.05
N LEU A 143 10.87 7.34 -1.08
CA LEU A 143 9.78 6.48 -1.51
C LEU A 143 10.07 5.86 -2.88
N ARG A 144 9.95 4.53 -2.98
CA ARG A 144 9.93 3.75 -4.23
C ARG A 144 8.68 2.88 -4.22
N LEU A 145 7.71 3.24 -5.04
CA LEU A 145 6.40 2.62 -5.04
C LEU A 145 6.11 2.02 -6.40
N SER A 146 5.71 0.76 -6.44
CA SER A 146 5.39 0.05 -7.68
C SER A 146 4.09 -0.72 -7.54
N SER A 147 3.16 -0.51 -8.47
CA SER A 147 1.92 -1.26 -8.53
C SER A 147 1.68 -1.77 -9.96
N GLY A 148 1.13 -2.97 -10.11
CA GLY A 148 0.62 -3.41 -11.41
C GLY A 148 -0.61 -2.60 -11.81
N THR A 149 -1.70 -2.74 -11.04
CA THR A 149 -3.00 -2.11 -11.36
C THR A 149 -3.64 -1.34 -10.20
N GLY A 150 -3.10 -1.45 -9.00
CA GLY A 150 -3.62 -0.72 -7.83
C GLY A 150 -3.24 0.75 -7.84
N ARG A 151 -4.17 1.61 -7.45
CA ARG A 151 -3.94 3.06 -7.36
C ARG A 151 -2.79 3.39 -6.41
N VAL A 152 -1.96 4.38 -6.78
CA VAL A 152 -0.91 4.89 -5.90
C VAL A 152 -1.25 6.31 -5.44
N VAL A 153 -1.31 6.49 -4.12
CA VAL A 153 -1.62 7.78 -3.48
C VAL A 153 -0.51 8.14 -2.50
N VAL A 154 0.11 9.28 -2.70
CA VAL A 154 1.06 9.89 -1.76
C VAL A 154 0.48 11.23 -1.33
N ARG A 155 0.27 11.41 -0.02
CA ARG A 155 -0.31 12.64 0.55
C ARG A 155 0.63 13.29 1.55
N ASP A 156 0.73 14.61 1.45
CA ASP A 156 1.45 15.47 2.40
C ASP A 156 2.89 15.00 2.65
N ALA A 157 3.54 14.50 1.59
CA ALA A 157 4.88 13.95 1.72
C ALA A 157 5.93 15.05 1.92
N GLY A 158 6.78 14.87 2.93
CA GLY A 158 8.01 15.63 3.11
C GLY A 158 9.23 15.00 2.45
N SER A 159 9.03 13.97 1.65
CA SER A 159 10.06 13.14 1.01
C SER A 159 10.83 13.91 -0.07
N ALA A 160 12.14 13.93 0.03
CA ALA A 160 12.99 14.57 -0.97
C ALA A 160 13.06 13.79 -2.30
N HIS A 161 12.90 12.45 -2.24
CA HIS A 161 12.98 11.58 -3.42
C HIS A 161 11.77 10.63 -3.46
N VAL A 162 11.02 10.71 -4.56
CA VAL A 162 9.84 9.86 -4.79
C VAL A 162 9.89 9.30 -6.20
N ASP A 163 9.84 7.97 -6.31
CA ASP A 163 9.71 7.24 -7.58
C ASP A 163 8.45 6.38 -7.51
N VAL A 164 7.50 6.60 -8.41
CA VAL A 164 6.24 5.86 -8.51
C VAL A 164 6.11 5.27 -9.91
N ARG A 165 5.82 3.99 -9.97
CA ARG A 165 5.61 3.28 -11.23
C ARG A 165 4.38 2.40 -11.17
N SER A 166 3.65 2.33 -12.28
CA SER A 166 2.58 1.34 -12.47
C SER A 166 2.44 0.93 -13.94
N ASP A 167 1.73 -0.17 -14.14
CA ASP A 167 1.31 -0.55 -15.48
C ASP A 167 -0.03 0.10 -15.86
N ASN A 168 -1.04 -0.03 -14.97
CA ASN A 168 -2.39 0.48 -15.23
C ASN A 168 -3.01 1.00 -13.94
N ALA A 169 -2.61 2.20 -13.53
CA ALA A 169 -3.14 2.82 -12.32
C ALA A 169 -2.99 4.35 -12.35
N ASP A 170 -3.92 5.01 -11.67
CA ASP A 170 -3.83 6.43 -11.39
C ASP A 170 -2.84 6.72 -10.27
N HIS A 171 -2.09 7.81 -10.42
CA HIS A 171 -1.22 8.34 -9.39
C HIS A 171 -1.73 9.69 -8.88
N THR A 172 -1.82 9.84 -7.56
CA THR A 172 -2.13 11.12 -6.92
C THR A 172 -1.04 11.43 -5.90
N LEU A 173 -0.25 12.45 -6.15
CA LEU A 173 0.91 12.81 -5.32
C LEU A 173 0.74 14.23 -4.81
N SER A 174 0.88 14.46 -3.51
CA SER A 174 0.97 15.78 -2.90
C SER A 174 2.12 15.87 -1.91
N PHE A 175 2.70 17.05 -1.83
CA PHE A 175 3.92 17.31 -1.06
C PHE A 175 3.73 18.47 -0.10
N SER A 176 4.12 18.28 1.16
CA SER A 176 4.19 19.33 2.18
C SER A 176 5.52 20.08 2.20
N LYS A 177 6.56 19.50 1.59
CA LYS A 177 7.89 20.12 1.39
C LYS A 177 8.32 19.92 -0.05
N ALA A 178 9.11 20.87 -0.57
CA ALA A 178 9.63 20.79 -1.94
C ALA A 178 10.51 19.54 -2.14
N PRO A 179 10.06 18.58 -2.99
CA PRO A 179 10.88 17.41 -3.29
C PRO A 179 12.05 17.79 -4.18
N SER A 180 13.21 17.16 -3.98
CA SER A 180 14.38 17.33 -4.86
C SER A 180 14.21 16.56 -6.17
N ARG A 181 13.58 15.40 -6.11
CA ARG A 181 13.30 14.58 -7.30
C ARG A 181 11.99 13.82 -7.16
N VAL A 182 11.13 14.00 -8.15
CA VAL A 182 9.91 13.20 -8.32
C VAL A 182 9.95 12.53 -9.68
N SER A 183 9.66 11.24 -9.72
CA SER A 183 9.43 10.48 -10.94
C SER A 183 8.11 9.72 -10.78
N SER A 184 7.15 9.97 -11.67
CA SER A 184 5.85 9.29 -11.65
C SER A 184 5.53 8.81 -13.05
N ARG A 185 5.49 7.49 -13.25
CA ARG A 185 5.25 6.87 -14.55
C ARG A 185 4.20 5.79 -14.48
N THR A 186 3.22 5.86 -15.38
CA THR A 186 2.24 4.79 -15.62
C THR A 186 2.09 4.57 -17.12
N LYS A 187 1.78 3.36 -17.55
CA LYS A 187 1.49 3.11 -18.97
C LYS A 187 0.06 3.54 -19.33
N ILE A 188 -0.89 3.33 -18.38
CA ILE A 188 -2.30 3.72 -18.50
C ILE A 188 -2.75 4.27 -17.16
N GLY A 189 -3.36 5.45 -17.14
CA GLY A 189 -3.89 6.08 -15.93
C GLY A 189 -3.54 7.56 -15.84
N ASP A 190 -4.21 8.27 -14.99
CA ASP A 190 -4.01 9.70 -14.79
C ASP A 190 -2.93 9.96 -13.72
N ILE A 191 -2.11 10.99 -13.93
CA ILE A 191 -1.15 11.47 -12.94
C ILE A 191 -1.55 12.87 -12.50
N LYS A 192 -1.84 13.02 -11.20
CA LYS A 192 -2.05 14.31 -10.55
C LYS A 192 -0.92 14.55 -9.56
N LEU A 193 -0.12 15.57 -9.78
CA LEU A 193 0.97 16.00 -8.92
C LEU A 193 0.70 17.39 -8.38
N THR A 194 0.68 17.55 -7.07
CA THR A 194 0.53 18.82 -6.37
C THR A 194 1.79 19.11 -5.56
N LEU A 195 2.49 20.17 -5.96
CA LEU A 195 3.71 20.66 -5.29
C LEU A 195 3.35 21.68 -4.21
N PRO A 196 4.19 21.89 -3.19
CA PRO A 196 3.88 22.82 -2.12
C PRO A 196 3.81 24.27 -2.62
N LYS A 197 3.08 25.08 -1.86
CA LYS A 197 2.96 26.53 -2.10
C LYS A 197 4.20 27.26 -1.58
N ASP A 198 5.27 27.22 -2.37
CA ASP A 198 6.51 27.91 -2.10
C ASP A 198 7.11 28.50 -3.40
N ASN A 199 8.29 29.11 -3.30
CA ASN A 199 8.98 29.72 -4.45
C ASN A 199 9.97 28.78 -5.14
N THR A 200 9.96 27.48 -4.82
CA THR A 200 10.85 26.50 -5.42
C THR A 200 10.65 26.41 -6.93
N ARG A 201 11.75 26.44 -7.67
CA ARG A 201 11.76 26.26 -9.12
C ARG A 201 11.97 24.79 -9.47
N TYR A 202 11.25 24.30 -10.47
CA TYR A 202 11.32 22.92 -10.92
C TYR A 202 11.66 22.83 -12.40
N ALA A 203 12.58 21.92 -12.72
CA ALA A 203 12.75 21.41 -14.08
C ALA A 203 11.74 20.28 -14.26
N ILE A 204 10.75 20.50 -15.14
CA ILE A 204 9.66 19.57 -15.35
C ILE A 204 9.79 18.95 -16.72
N ASP A 205 9.94 17.65 -16.76
CA ASP A 205 9.92 16.83 -17.97
C ASP A 205 8.74 15.88 -17.90
N GLY A 206 7.98 15.81 -18.98
CA GLY A 206 6.82 14.95 -18.97
C GLY A 206 6.24 14.68 -20.34
N LYS A 207 5.47 13.59 -20.39
CA LYS A 207 4.87 13.09 -21.60
C LYS A 207 3.46 12.55 -21.33
N ALA A 208 2.51 12.99 -22.14
CA ALA A 208 1.19 12.37 -22.30
C ALA A 208 0.94 12.18 -23.81
N GLU A 209 -0.01 11.30 -24.15
CA GLU A 209 -0.30 10.95 -25.55
C GLU A 209 -0.81 12.15 -26.38
N ASP A 210 -1.49 13.06 -25.72
CA ASP A 210 -2.18 14.19 -26.32
C ASP A 210 -1.81 15.47 -25.56
N GLY A 211 -1.36 16.51 -26.26
CA GLY A 211 -0.93 17.75 -25.65
C GLY A 211 -2.01 18.45 -24.81
N GLU A 212 -3.30 18.23 -25.09
CA GLU A 212 -4.40 18.74 -24.27
C GLU A 212 -4.53 18.02 -22.93
N LYS A 213 -4.03 16.79 -22.85
CA LYS A 213 -4.03 15.98 -21.62
C LYS A 213 -2.81 16.23 -20.75
N TYR A 214 -1.82 16.97 -21.25
CA TYR A 214 -0.62 17.35 -20.52
C TYR A 214 -0.72 18.81 -20.06
N ARG A 215 -1.02 19.02 -18.77
CA ARG A 215 -1.25 20.36 -18.20
C ARG A 215 -0.28 20.64 -17.05
N ILE A 216 0.68 21.50 -17.31
CA ILE A 216 1.58 22.04 -16.28
C ILE A 216 1.13 23.46 -15.93
N LYS A 217 0.64 23.66 -14.71
CA LYS A 217 0.13 24.94 -14.22
C LYS A 217 1.15 25.72 -13.36
N ILE A 218 2.41 25.37 -13.50
CA ILE A 218 3.53 26.06 -12.82
C ILE A 218 4.62 26.36 -13.83
N PRO A 219 5.44 27.40 -13.61
CA PRO A 219 6.56 27.72 -14.50
C PRO A 219 7.57 26.56 -14.55
N ASN A 220 7.95 26.16 -15.77
CA ASN A 220 9.05 25.23 -15.98
C ASN A 220 10.37 25.99 -16.05
N THR A 221 11.35 25.57 -15.25
CA THR A 221 12.69 26.12 -15.23
C THR A 221 13.71 25.00 -15.52
N PRO A 222 14.14 24.83 -16.79
CA PRO A 222 14.93 23.65 -17.22
C PRO A 222 16.18 23.35 -16.41
N ASP A 223 16.85 24.39 -15.91
CA ASP A 223 18.11 24.27 -15.15
C ASP A 223 17.88 24.22 -13.63
N ALA A 224 16.65 24.11 -13.17
CA ALA A 224 16.37 24.02 -11.74
C ALA A 224 16.95 22.73 -11.12
N ALA A 225 17.42 22.86 -9.87
CA ALA A 225 17.96 21.71 -9.11
C ALA A 225 16.88 20.67 -8.78
N HIS A 226 15.65 21.12 -8.55
CA HIS A 226 14.50 20.25 -8.28
C HIS A 226 13.93 19.70 -9.58
N LYS A 227 13.83 18.38 -9.68
CA LYS A 227 13.44 17.71 -10.93
C LYS A 227 12.13 16.93 -10.76
N VAL A 228 11.24 17.12 -11.72
CA VAL A 228 9.96 16.41 -11.79
C VAL A 228 9.86 15.73 -13.15
N THR A 229 9.69 14.41 -13.16
CA THR A 229 9.40 13.64 -14.37
C THR A 229 8.04 12.99 -14.22
N VAL A 230 7.14 13.24 -15.17
CA VAL A 230 5.77 12.68 -15.18
C VAL A 230 5.45 12.12 -16.53
N GLU A 231 5.08 10.85 -16.62
CA GLU A 231 4.83 10.16 -17.89
C GLU A 231 3.61 9.26 -17.81
N SER A 232 2.63 9.53 -18.66
CA SER A 232 1.46 8.70 -18.87
C SER A 232 1.10 8.68 -20.36
N PRO A 233 1.57 7.71 -21.15
CA PRO A 233 1.24 7.60 -22.57
C PRO A 233 -0.26 7.48 -22.85
N ARG A 234 -1.02 6.85 -21.95
CA ARG A 234 -2.48 6.71 -22.08
C ARG A 234 -3.18 7.22 -20.83
N GLY A 235 -3.20 8.55 -20.65
CA GLY A 235 -3.83 9.21 -19.52
C GLY A 235 -3.56 10.70 -19.50
N ARG A 236 -4.08 11.37 -18.49
CA ARG A 236 -3.90 12.81 -18.28
C ARG A 236 -2.77 13.05 -17.28
N VAL A 237 -1.98 14.07 -17.52
CA VAL A 237 -0.97 14.56 -16.59
C VAL A 237 -1.34 15.96 -16.15
N LEU A 238 -1.43 16.18 -14.85
CA LEU A 238 -1.70 17.48 -14.25
C LEU A 238 -0.65 17.76 -13.17
N VAL A 239 0.12 18.84 -13.36
CA VAL A 239 1.07 19.33 -12.35
C VAL A 239 0.62 20.71 -11.89
N THR A 240 0.39 20.86 -10.58
CA THR A 240 -0.08 22.11 -9.96
C THR A 240 0.71 22.44 -8.71
N ARG A 241 0.51 23.65 -8.17
CA ARG A 241 0.83 23.97 -6.78
C ARG A 241 -0.43 23.86 -5.93
N GLU A 242 -0.21 23.69 -4.65
CA GLU A 242 -1.24 23.86 -3.63
C GLU A 242 -1.83 25.28 -3.69
N SER A 243 -3.14 25.42 -3.50
CA SER A 243 -3.87 26.69 -3.60
C SER A 243 -3.76 27.52 -2.31
#